data_7e47eb5ef0c2b3edb950afd6a701a3d3
#
_entry.id   7e47eb5ef0c2b3edb950afd6a701a3d3
#
_cell.length_a   1.000
_cell.length_b   1.000
_cell.length_c   1.000
_cell.angle_alpha   90.00
_cell.angle_beta   90.00
_cell.angle_gamma   90.00
#
_symmetry.space_group_name_H-M   'P 1'
#
loop_
_entity.id
_entity.type
_entity.pdbx_description
1 polymer ?
#
loop_
_entity_poly.entity_id
_entity_poly.type
_entity_poly.pdbx_seq_one_letter_code
_entity_poly.pdbx_strand_id
1 'polypeptide(L)'
;GYCNGMLHDIGKYSVDFLKRITGESNQRVDHSTAGARVCVEKGGKYRFLEYCIGGHHTGLPDYGSNYDNAGDPTLMGRRKKKISDYQVYQTEIDIPEIVTDPFDFKKTVNLDFSMSVFIRMLYSCLVDADFLDTEAFMSRGKKVRNSGEPVGVLLEKLEKHVSEWLKNQEIHSKSPSVLGWIPSLCS
;
A
#
# COMPACT_ATOMS: atom_id res chain seq x y z
N GLY A 1 -2.63 -10.18 5.41
CA GLY A 1 -3.71 -9.54 4.60
C GLY A 1 -4.85 -9.06 5.48
N TYR A 2 -5.50 -9.94 6.23
CA TYR A 2 -6.73 -9.66 6.99
C TYR A 2 -6.63 -8.42 7.90
N CYS A 3 -5.63 -8.37 8.80
CA CYS A 3 -5.44 -7.20 9.67
C CYS A 3 -5.20 -5.90 8.88
N ASN A 4 -4.57 -5.98 7.71
CA ASN A 4 -4.34 -4.83 6.85
C ASN A 4 -5.66 -4.24 6.35
N GLY A 5 -6.57 -5.12 5.87
CA GLY A 5 -7.92 -4.72 5.47
C GLY A 5 -8.74 -4.13 6.61
N MET A 6 -8.67 -4.70 7.83
CA MET A 6 -9.41 -4.16 8.97
C MET A 6 -8.92 -2.79 9.45
N LEU A 7 -7.63 -2.52 9.30
CA LEU A 7 -6.99 -1.32 9.87
C LEU A 7 -6.95 -0.12 8.91
N HIS A 8 -7.02 -0.33 7.58
CA HIS A 8 -6.72 0.72 6.61
C HIS A 8 -7.65 1.92 6.70
N ASP A 9 -8.90 1.68 7.02
CA ASP A 9 -9.99 2.65 7.04
C ASP A 9 -10.45 3.09 8.45
N ILE A 10 -9.73 2.71 9.50
CA ILE A 10 -10.07 3.08 10.89
C ILE A 10 -10.27 4.60 11.05
N GLY A 11 -9.54 5.41 10.30
CA GLY A 11 -9.72 6.85 10.35
C GLY A 11 -11.08 7.36 9.88
N LYS A 12 -11.89 6.53 9.24
CA LYS A 12 -13.28 6.85 8.89
C LYS A 12 -14.18 6.95 10.13
N TYR A 13 -13.75 6.39 11.25
CA TYR A 13 -14.39 6.56 12.56
C TYR A 13 -14.10 7.92 13.22
N SER A 14 -13.21 8.73 12.65
CA SER A 14 -12.87 10.03 13.21
C SER A 14 -14.02 11.03 13.12
N VAL A 15 -14.12 11.91 14.13
CA VAL A 15 -15.12 12.97 14.18
C VAL A 15 -15.08 13.86 12.92
N ASP A 16 -13.88 14.18 12.43
CA ASP A 16 -13.73 15.02 11.24
C ASP A 16 -14.21 14.30 9.97
N PHE A 17 -14.01 13.00 9.87
CA PHE A 17 -14.52 12.22 8.74
C PHE A 17 -16.06 12.14 8.79
N LEU A 18 -16.64 11.93 9.96
CA LEU A 18 -18.09 11.90 10.14
C LEU A 18 -18.72 13.24 9.71
N LYS A 19 -18.16 14.37 10.16
CA LYS A 19 -18.61 15.71 9.74
C LYS A 19 -18.55 15.90 8.22
N ARG A 20 -17.56 15.30 7.57
CA ARG A 20 -17.45 15.38 6.11
C ARG A 20 -18.56 14.61 5.40
N ILE A 21 -18.86 13.37 5.85
CA ILE A 21 -19.92 12.57 5.19
C ILE A 21 -21.32 13.05 5.51
N THR A 22 -21.53 13.73 6.65
CA THR A 22 -22.82 14.37 7.00
C THR A 22 -23.01 15.73 6.31
N GLY A 23 -21.98 16.23 5.61
CA GLY A 23 -22.05 17.51 4.90
C GLY A 23 -21.78 18.75 5.79
N GLU A 24 -21.39 18.54 7.06
CA GLU A 24 -21.05 19.63 7.99
C GLU A 24 -19.67 20.25 7.69
N SER A 25 -18.81 19.54 6.93
CA SER A 25 -17.47 20.00 6.54
C SER A 25 -17.12 19.53 5.14
N ASN A 26 -16.49 20.41 4.35
CA ASN A 26 -15.93 20.08 3.04
C ASN A 26 -14.41 19.83 3.08
N GLN A 27 -13.80 19.81 4.27
CA GLN A 27 -12.36 19.62 4.40
C GLN A 27 -11.95 18.18 4.04
N ARG A 28 -10.81 18.05 3.36
CA ARG A 28 -10.21 16.75 3.10
C ARG A 28 -9.64 16.17 4.39
N VAL A 29 -10.08 14.98 4.77
CA VAL A 29 -9.67 14.31 6.00
C VAL A 29 -8.69 13.18 5.66
N ASP A 30 -7.55 13.15 6.34
CA ASP A 30 -6.58 12.06 6.27
C ASP A 30 -7.04 10.92 7.21
N HIS A 31 -7.67 9.90 6.64
CA HIS A 31 -8.14 8.74 7.40
C HIS A 31 -7.11 7.59 7.45
N SER A 32 -6.11 7.58 6.58
CA SER A 32 -5.09 6.52 6.55
C SER A 32 -4.10 6.60 7.73
N THR A 33 -3.88 7.80 8.27
CA THR A 33 -2.94 8.00 9.37
C THR A 33 -3.40 7.33 10.68
N ALA A 34 -4.71 7.22 10.91
CA ALA A 34 -5.25 6.58 12.12
C ALA A 34 -4.88 5.10 12.19
N GLY A 35 -5.15 4.32 11.13
CA GLY A 35 -4.79 2.90 11.08
C GLY A 35 -3.28 2.67 11.16
N ALA A 36 -2.48 3.52 10.49
CA ALA A 36 -1.02 3.47 10.60
C ALA A 36 -0.55 3.70 12.05
N ARG A 37 -1.18 4.63 12.78
CA ARG A 37 -0.88 4.89 14.19
C ARG A 37 -1.19 3.69 15.08
N VAL A 38 -2.34 3.03 14.88
CA VAL A 38 -2.68 1.79 15.60
C VAL A 38 -1.60 0.72 15.38
N CYS A 39 -1.06 0.61 14.16
CA CYS A 39 0.05 -0.31 13.88
C CYS A 39 1.32 0.05 14.66
N VAL A 40 1.62 1.33 14.84
CA VAL A 40 2.76 1.79 15.66
C VAL A 40 2.56 1.41 17.12
N GLU A 41 1.36 1.66 17.66
CA GLU A 41 0.99 1.38 19.06
C GLU A 41 1.06 -0.12 19.38
N LYS A 42 0.56 -0.96 18.46
CA LYS A 42 0.65 -2.43 18.59
C LYS A 42 2.08 -2.95 18.44
N GLY A 43 2.92 -2.27 17.68
CA GLY A 43 4.32 -2.65 17.48
C GLY A 43 4.54 -3.97 16.75
N GLY A 44 5.76 -4.55 16.90
CA GLY A 44 6.08 -5.87 16.38
C GLY A 44 5.72 -6.06 14.89
N LYS A 45 4.99 -7.10 14.57
CA LYS A 45 4.60 -7.49 13.20
C LYS A 45 3.64 -6.49 12.52
N TYR A 46 2.92 -5.67 13.31
CA TYR A 46 2.05 -4.63 12.77
C TYR A 46 2.83 -3.51 12.06
N ARG A 47 4.14 -3.38 12.32
CA ARG A 47 4.98 -2.38 11.65
C ARG A 47 5.07 -2.57 10.13
N PHE A 48 4.89 -3.78 9.62
CA PHE A 48 4.79 -4.03 8.19
C PHE A 48 3.50 -3.42 7.59
N LEU A 49 2.43 -3.45 8.37
CA LEU A 49 1.12 -2.92 7.94
C LEU A 49 1.10 -1.40 7.94
N GLU A 50 1.88 -0.76 8.81
CA GLU A 50 1.98 0.70 8.90
C GLU A 50 2.29 1.34 7.55
N TYR A 51 3.25 0.77 6.79
CA TYR A 51 3.58 1.24 5.44
C TYR A 51 2.42 1.12 4.47
N CYS A 52 1.77 -0.03 4.47
CA CYS A 52 0.67 -0.32 3.56
C CYS A 52 -0.52 0.62 3.83
N ILE A 53 -0.91 0.71 5.10
CA ILE A 53 -2.05 1.51 5.54
C ILE A 53 -1.75 3.00 5.38
N GLY A 54 -0.57 3.44 5.81
CA GLY A 54 -0.17 4.84 5.62
C GLY A 54 -0.14 5.27 4.16
N GLY A 55 0.17 4.36 3.25
CA GLY A 55 0.37 4.62 1.83
C GLY A 55 -0.81 4.33 0.91
N HIS A 56 -1.91 3.69 1.36
CA HIS A 56 -2.90 3.08 0.45
C HIS A 56 -3.55 4.06 -0.53
N HIS A 57 -3.59 5.36 -0.22
CA HIS A 57 -4.08 6.41 -1.13
C HIS A 57 -2.97 7.21 -1.83
N THR A 58 -1.73 7.12 -1.40
CA THR A 58 -0.65 8.01 -1.85
C THR A 58 0.58 7.29 -2.39
N GLY A 59 0.62 5.98 -2.29
CA GLY A 59 1.80 5.17 -2.54
C GLY A 59 2.60 4.88 -1.26
N LEU A 60 3.45 3.85 -1.31
CA LEU A 60 4.31 3.52 -0.19
C LEU A 60 5.25 4.68 0.11
N PRO A 61 5.21 5.25 1.33
CA PRO A 61 6.08 6.36 1.69
C PRO A 61 7.52 5.88 1.95
N ASP A 62 8.47 6.77 1.80
CA ASP A 62 9.80 6.58 2.39
C ASP A 62 9.71 6.58 3.92
N TYR A 63 10.66 5.93 4.58
CA TYR A 63 10.67 5.89 6.05
C TYR A 63 10.79 7.28 6.65
N GLY A 64 11.70 8.07 6.10
CA GLY A 64 12.03 9.39 6.64
C GLY A 64 12.99 9.34 7.84
N SER A 65 12.99 10.39 8.62
CA SER A 65 13.88 10.57 9.76
C SER A 65 13.15 11.14 10.99
N ASN A 66 13.81 11.10 12.13
CA ASN A 66 13.30 11.71 13.36
C ASN A 66 13.16 13.24 13.28
N TYR A 67 13.80 13.88 12.31
CA TYR A 67 13.76 15.33 12.08
C TYR A 67 12.58 15.76 11.20
N ASP A 68 11.93 14.81 10.52
CA ASP A 68 10.81 15.12 9.65
C ASP A 68 9.65 15.77 10.41
N ASN A 69 8.95 16.68 9.76
CA ASN A 69 7.78 17.36 10.29
C ASN A 69 6.48 16.66 9.84
N ALA A 70 5.36 17.04 10.44
CA ALA A 70 4.04 16.47 10.09
C ALA A 70 3.62 16.71 8.62
N GLY A 71 4.24 17.68 7.93
CA GLY A 71 4.01 17.98 6.51
C GLY A 71 4.83 17.13 5.55
N ASP A 72 5.89 16.47 6.04
CA ASP A 72 6.77 15.69 5.17
C ASP A 72 6.09 14.41 4.69
N PRO A 73 6.25 14.03 3.39
CA PRO A 73 5.57 12.89 2.78
C PRO A 73 6.23 11.55 3.15
N THR A 74 6.69 11.42 4.38
CA THR A 74 7.38 10.24 4.92
C THR A 74 6.54 9.55 5.99
N LEU A 75 6.91 8.32 6.33
CA LEU A 75 6.26 7.57 7.41
C LEU A 75 6.45 8.28 8.76
N MET A 76 7.66 8.80 9.01
CA MET A 76 7.99 9.54 10.24
C MET A 76 7.24 10.87 10.33
N GLY A 77 7.10 11.60 9.20
CA GLY A 77 6.26 12.79 9.13
C GLY A 77 4.79 12.48 9.40
N ARG A 78 4.28 11.39 8.82
CA ARG A 78 2.89 10.92 9.04
C ARG A 78 2.60 10.62 10.51
N ARG A 79 3.53 10.02 11.25
CA ARG A 79 3.39 9.75 12.70
C ARG A 79 3.20 11.02 13.54
N LYS A 80 3.71 12.15 13.06
CA LYS A 80 3.62 13.46 13.75
C LYS A 80 2.35 14.25 13.42
N LYS A 81 1.54 13.78 12.44
CA LYS A 81 0.29 14.45 12.08
C LYS A 81 -0.68 14.47 13.26
N LYS A 82 -1.37 15.58 13.43
CA LYS A 82 -2.52 15.66 14.33
C LYS A 82 -3.73 15.08 13.62
N ILE A 83 -4.42 14.17 14.27
CA ILE A 83 -5.67 13.55 13.80
C ILE A 83 -6.71 13.68 14.90
N SER A 84 -7.97 13.81 14.51
CA SER A 84 -9.09 13.82 15.47
C SER A 84 -9.31 12.44 16.07
N ASP A 85 -10.05 12.38 17.17
CA ASP A 85 -10.34 11.14 17.86
C ASP A 85 -11.06 10.15 16.93
N TYR A 86 -10.57 8.92 16.91
CA TYR A 86 -11.06 7.80 16.12
C TYR A 86 -11.28 6.53 16.97
N GLN A 87 -11.13 6.63 18.28
CA GLN A 87 -11.12 5.45 19.19
C GLN A 87 -12.45 4.67 19.19
N VAL A 88 -13.52 5.27 18.71
CA VAL A 88 -14.84 4.63 18.59
C VAL A 88 -14.77 3.32 17.77
N TYR A 89 -13.79 3.18 16.86
CA TYR A 89 -13.61 1.93 16.10
C TYR A 89 -13.51 0.69 17.00
N GLN A 90 -13.00 0.83 18.24
CA GLN A 90 -12.81 -0.28 19.18
C GLN A 90 -14.12 -0.91 19.66
N THR A 91 -15.25 -0.23 19.45
CA THR A 91 -16.58 -0.79 19.75
C THR A 91 -17.08 -1.76 18.68
N GLU A 92 -16.51 -1.71 17.47
CA GLU A 92 -16.97 -2.49 16.32
C GLU A 92 -15.88 -3.40 15.74
N ILE A 93 -14.62 -3.00 15.88
CA ILE A 93 -13.48 -3.71 15.27
C ILE A 93 -12.60 -4.30 16.36
N ASP A 94 -12.59 -5.62 16.44
CA ASP A 94 -11.59 -6.37 17.21
C ASP A 94 -10.43 -6.76 16.30
N ILE A 95 -9.22 -6.29 16.62
CA ILE A 95 -8.03 -6.50 15.80
C ILE A 95 -7.33 -7.77 16.28
N PRO A 96 -7.36 -8.87 15.50
CA PRO A 96 -6.75 -10.11 15.89
C PRO A 96 -5.22 -10.00 15.99
N GLU A 97 -4.65 -10.81 16.88
CA GLU A 97 -3.19 -10.89 17.00
C GLU A 97 -2.55 -11.54 15.77
N ILE A 98 -1.42 -11.00 15.33
CA ILE A 98 -0.61 -11.58 14.27
C ILE A 98 0.36 -12.61 14.88
N VAL A 99 -0.07 -13.86 14.93
CA VAL A 99 0.70 -14.95 15.57
C VAL A 99 1.83 -15.49 14.68
N THR A 100 1.67 -15.48 13.36
CA THR A 100 2.66 -16.03 12.42
C THR A 100 3.73 -15.03 12.04
N ASP A 101 4.98 -15.47 11.99
CA ASP A 101 6.07 -14.66 11.42
C ASP A 101 6.05 -14.72 9.90
N PRO A 102 6.18 -13.57 9.22
CA PRO A 102 6.18 -13.55 7.75
C PRO A 102 7.45 -14.17 7.15
N PHE A 103 8.53 -14.26 7.94
CA PHE A 103 9.83 -14.78 7.53
C PHE A 103 10.45 -15.67 8.59
N ASP A 104 11.23 -16.66 8.15
CA ASP A 104 12.24 -17.27 8.99
C ASP A 104 13.50 -16.37 8.98
N PHE A 105 13.59 -15.46 9.94
CA PHE A 105 14.69 -14.50 10.05
C PHE A 105 16.08 -15.14 10.11
N LYS A 106 16.17 -16.40 10.54
CA LYS A 106 17.45 -17.12 10.63
C LYS A 106 17.90 -17.69 9.28
N LYS A 107 16.97 -17.97 8.38
CA LYS A 107 17.24 -18.59 7.08
C LYS A 107 17.15 -17.63 5.89
N THR A 108 16.62 -16.44 6.10
CA THR A 108 16.44 -15.47 5.01
C THR A 108 17.79 -14.81 4.66
N VAL A 109 18.30 -15.10 3.48
CA VAL A 109 19.64 -14.66 3.03
C VAL A 109 19.73 -13.15 2.82
N ASN A 110 18.68 -12.52 2.32
CA ASN A 110 18.61 -11.06 2.12
C ASN A 110 17.35 -10.53 2.75
N LEU A 111 17.43 -10.27 4.06
CA LEU A 111 16.28 -9.90 4.86
C LEU A 111 15.65 -8.56 4.40
N ASP A 112 16.47 -7.55 4.13
CA ASP A 112 15.98 -6.21 3.75
C ASP A 112 15.23 -6.26 2.42
N PHE A 113 15.76 -6.97 1.45
CA PHE A 113 15.09 -7.18 0.16
C PHE A 113 13.78 -7.96 0.34
N SER A 114 13.81 -9.06 1.11
CA SER A 114 12.63 -9.88 1.37
C SER A 114 11.53 -9.10 2.10
N MET A 115 11.90 -8.27 3.08
CA MET A 115 10.97 -7.37 3.77
C MET A 115 10.38 -6.34 2.81
N SER A 116 11.20 -5.74 1.95
CA SER A 116 10.74 -4.78 0.93
C SER A 116 9.73 -5.40 -0.04
N VAL A 117 10.02 -6.60 -0.55
CA VAL A 117 9.10 -7.34 -1.42
C VAL A 117 7.80 -7.69 -0.68
N PHE A 118 7.90 -8.16 0.55
CA PHE A 118 6.74 -8.52 1.37
C PHE A 118 5.81 -7.33 1.62
N ILE A 119 6.36 -6.16 1.98
CA ILE A 119 5.59 -4.93 2.18
C ILE A 119 4.89 -4.54 0.88
N ARG A 120 5.58 -4.59 -0.27
CA ARG A 120 4.99 -4.29 -1.58
C ARG A 120 3.87 -5.26 -1.95
N MET A 121 4.03 -6.54 -1.66
CA MET A 121 2.99 -7.54 -1.88
C MET A 121 1.76 -7.28 -1.00
N LEU A 122 1.95 -7.01 0.29
CA LEU A 122 0.87 -6.66 1.20
C LEU A 122 0.14 -5.38 0.77
N TYR A 123 0.90 -4.39 0.32
CA TYR A 123 0.37 -3.13 -0.19
C TYR A 123 -0.47 -3.34 -1.45
N SER A 124 0.07 -4.08 -2.41
CA SER A 124 -0.66 -4.42 -3.64
C SER A 124 -1.97 -5.14 -3.36
N CYS A 125 -1.94 -6.14 -2.47
CA CYS A 125 -3.15 -6.85 -2.06
C CYS A 125 -4.17 -5.93 -1.37
N LEU A 126 -3.73 -4.98 -0.55
CA LEU A 126 -4.62 -4.03 0.10
C LEU A 126 -5.30 -3.11 -0.92
N VAL A 127 -4.51 -2.48 -1.77
CA VAL A 127 -5.03 -1.52 -2.77
C VAL A 127 -5.94 -2.20 -3.78
N ASP A 128 -5.60 -3.43 -4.19
CA ASP A 128 -6.46 -4.19 -5.11
C ASP A 128 -7.79 -4.57 -4.45
N ALA A 129 -7.76 -5.01 -3.17
CA ALA A 129 -8.97 -5.35 -2.43
C ALA A 129 -9.88 -4.13 -2.20
N ASP A 130 -9.32 -2.98 -1.81
CA ASP A 130 -10.05 -1.72 -1.61
C ASP A 130 -10.69 -1.23 -2.93
N PHE A 131 -9.94 -1.33 -4.04
CA PHE A 131 -10.45 -1.01 -5.36
C PHE A 131 -11.61 -1.95 -5.77
N LEU A 132 -11.44 -3.26 -5.55
CA LEU A 132 -12.46 -4.27 -5.88
C LEU A 132 -13.74 -4.08 -5.08
N ASP A 133 -13.62 -3.78 -3.79
CA ASP A 133 -14.76 -3.52 -2.92
C ASP A 133 -15.53 -2.27 -3.37
N THR A 134 -14.80 -1.19 -3.62
CA THR A 134 -15.36 0.07 -4.17
C THR A 134 -16.07 -0.18 -5.51
N GLU A 135 -15.45 -0.94 -6.42
CA GLU A 135 -16.05 -1.30 -7.72
C GLU A 135 -17.33 -2.13 -7.54
N ALA A 136 -17.30 -3.12 -6.64
CA ALA A 136 -18.47 -3.95 -6.33
C ALA A 136 -19.62 -3.11 -5.77
N PHE A 137 -19.33 -2.20 -4.86
CA PHE A 137 -20.29 -1.26 -4.30
C PHE A 137 -20.91 -0.35 -5.38
N MET A 138 -20.07 0.30 -6.19
CA MET A 138 -20.52 1.23 -7.23
C MET A 138 -21.30 0.53 -8.35
N SER A 139 -20.92 -0.68 -8.70
CA SER A 139 -21.61 -1.49 -9.73
C SER A 139 -22.84 -2.26 -9.21
N ARG A 140 -23.13 -2.15 -7.90
CA ARG A 140 -24.18 -2.94 -7.21
C ARG A 140 -24.02 -4.44 -7.45
N GLY A 141 -22.78 -4.93 -7.44
CA GLY A 141 -22.47 -6.35 -7.66
C GLY A 141 -22.67 -6.86 -9.09
N LYS A 142 -22.94 -5.99 -10.07
CA LYS A 142 -23.24 -6.41 -11.45
C LYS A 142 -22.01 -6.71 -12.31
N LYS A 143 -20.83 -6.27 -11.88
CA LYS A 143 -19.60 -6.46 -12.66
C LYS A 143 -18.98 -7.83 -12.35
N VAL A 144 -19.14 -8.76 -13.28
CA VAL A 144 -18.48 -10.07 -13.22
C VAL A 144 -17.11 -9.92 -13.87
N ARG A 145 -16.04 -10.13 -13.09
CA ARG A 145 -14.68 -10.23 -13.63
C ARG A 145 -14.45 -11.64 -14.14
N ASN A 146 -13.91 -11.74 -15.36
CA ASN A 146 -13.40 -13.01 -15.87
C ASN A 146 -12.18 -13.45 -15.06
N SER A 147 -11.93 -14.75 -15.01
CA SER A 147 -10.78 -15.36 -14.31
C SER A 147 -9.43 -14.91 -14.86
N GLY A 148 -9.42 -14.07 -15.88
CA GLY A 148 -8.22 -13.61 -16.57
C GLY A 148 -7.64 -14.70 -17.50
N GLU A 149 -6.56 -14.33 -18.18
CA GLU A 149 -5.81 -15.29 -19.00
C GLU A 149 -4.80 -16.04 -18.12
N PRO A 150 -4.45 -17.29 -18.48
CA PRO A 150 -3.39 -18.02 -17.78
C PRO A 150 -2.08 -17.21 -17.73
N VAL A 151 -1.35 -17.30 -16.62
CA VAL A 151 -0.11 -16.55 -16.39
C VAL A 151 0.91 -16.72 -17.52
N GLY A 152 1.01 -17.93 -18.11
CA GLY A 152 1.89 -18.20 -19.26
C GLY A 152 1.52 -17.35 -20.48
N VAL A 153 0.23 -17.19 -20.77
CA VAL A 153 -0.23 -16.35 -21.89
C VAL A 153 0.05 -14.87 -21.64
N LEU A 154 -0.12 -14.43 -20.38
CA LEU A 154 0.21 -13.05 -19.98
C LEU A 154 1.73 -12.80 -20.10
N LEU A 155 2.56 -13.77 -19.73
CA LEU A 155 4.01 -13.68 -19.86
C LEU A 155 4.41 -13.54 -21.33
N GLU A 156 3.90 -14.41 -22.23
CA GLU A 156 4.17 -14.33 -23.68
C GLU A 156 3.76 -12.97 -24.27
N LYS A 157 2.61 -12.45 -23.86
CA LYS A 157 2.15 -11.11 -24.28
C LYS A 157 3.09 -10.01 -23.79
N LEU A 158 3.53 -10.10 -22.54
CA LEU A 158 4.47 -9.15 -21.97
C LEU A 158 5.82 -9.19 -22.69
N GLU A 159 6.38 -10.37 -22.90
CA GLU A 159 7.65 -10.56 -23.62
C GLU A 159 7.57 -10.02 -25.04
N LYS A 160 6.49 -10.29 -25.75
CA LYS A 160 6.24 -9.73 -27.07
C LYS A 160 6.20 -8.21 -27.05
N HIS A 161 5.43 -7.62 -26.14
CA HIS A 161 5.29 -6.17 -25.98
C HIS A 161 6.65 -5.50 -25.68
N VAL A 162 7.40 -6.07 -24.75
CA VAL A 162 8.74 -5.56 -24.37
C VAL A 162 9.71 -5.67 -25.54
N SER A 163 9.67 -6.79 -26.29
CA SER A 163 10.53 -6.98 -27.48
C SER A 163 10.25 -5.96 -28.57
N GLU A 164 8.98 -5.65 -28.82
CA GLU A 164 8.58 -4.62 -29.78
C GLU A 164 9.03 -3.22 -29.32
N TRP A 165 8.93 -2.95 -28.03
CA TRP A 165 9.34 -1.69 -27.44
C TRP A 165 10.85 -1.49 -27.50
N LEU A 166 11.63 -2.52 -27.20
CA LEU A 166 13.09 -2.47 -27.30
C LEU A 166 13.56 -2.25 -28.74
N LYS A 167 12.92 -2.89 -29.71
CA LYS A 167 13.21 -2.64 -31.15
C LYS A 167 12.92 -1.20 -31.56
N ASN A 168 11.88 -0.59 -31.02
CA ASN A 168 11.54 0.81 -31.28
C ASN A 168 12.49 1.81 -30.60
N GLN A 169 13.16 1.43 -29.50
CA GLN A 169 14.15 2.28 -28.84
C GLN A 169 15.45 2.43 -29.65
N GLU A 170 15.81 1.48 -30.46
CA GLU A 170 16.98 1.62 -31.39
C GLU A 170 16.78 2.78 -32.37
N ILE A 171 15.53 3.18 -32.64
CA ILE A 171 15.20 4.29 -33.55
C ILE A 171 15.29 5.66 -32.85
N HIS A 172 15.21 5.70 -31.48
CA HIS A 172 15.21 6.93 -30.70
C HIS A 172 16.45 7.15 -29.82
N SER A 173 17.57 6.50 -30.09
CA SER A 173 18.83 6.63 -29.32
C SER A 173 19.52 8.00 -29.49
N LYS A 174 18.83 9.06 -29.11
CA LYS A 174 19.39 10.42 -28.95
C LYS A 174 19.17 11.01 -27.54
N SER A 175 18.96 10.18 -26.52
CA SER A 175 18.94 10.67 -25.14
C SER A 175 19.70 9.71 -24.20
N PRO A 176 20.84 10.11 -23.64
CA PRO A 176 21.75 9.23 -22.90
C PRO A 176 21.36 8.95 -21.44
N SER A 177 20.16 9.26 -20.97
CA SER A 177 19.88 9.34 -19.52
C SER A 177 19.05 8.23 -18.89
N VAL A 178 18.64 7.19 -19.62
CA VAL A 178 17.79 6.12 -19.04
C VAL A 178 18.46 4.74 -18.98
N LEU A 179 19.62 4.55 -19.61
CA LEU A 179 20.32 3.25 -19.68
C LEU A 179 21.24 2.95 -18.49
N GLY A 180 21.26 3.78 -17.45
CA GLY A 180 22.12 3.60 -16.28
C GLY A 180 21.56 2.70 -15.16
N TRP A 181 20.36 2.13 -15.31
CA TRP A 181 19.65 1.47 -14.20
C TRP A 181 19.23 0.00 -14.42
N ILE A 182 19.81 -0.69 -15.37
CA ILE A 182 19.62 -2.15 -15.49
C ILE A 182 20.99 -2.82 -15.26
N PRO A 183 21.28 -3.29 -14.03
CA PRO A 183 22.39 -4.22 -13.85
C PRO A 183 22.01 -5.53 -14.54
N SER A 184 22.93 -6.03 -15.35
CA SER A 184 22.97 -7.35 -15.99
C SER A 184 22.25 -8.45 -15.22
N LEU A 185 21.09 -8.86 -15.72
CA LEU A 185 20.40 -10.09 -15.34
C LEU A 185 20.56 -11.14 -16.46
N CYS A 186 21.81 -11.35 -16.92
CA CYS A 186 22.18 -12.47 -17.79
C CYS A 186 23.65 -12.83 -17.55
N SER A 187 23.88 -13.72 -16.61
CA SER A 187 24.93 -14.75 -16.63
C SER A 187 24.69 -15.76 -15.51
#